data_c888160416a6cf10abc23946a728bcc5
#
_entry.id   c888160416a6cf10abc23946a728bcc5
#
_cell.length_a   1.000
_cell.length_b   1.000
_cell.length_c   1.000
_cell.angle_alpha   90.00
_cell.angle_beta   90.00
_cell.angle_gamma   90.00
#
_symmetry.space_group_name_H-M   'P 1'
#
loop_
_entity.id
_entity.type
_entity.pdbx_description
1 polymer ?
#
loop_
_entity_poly.entity_id
_entity_poly.type
_entity_poly.pdbx_seq_one_letter_code
_entity_poly.pdbx_strand_id
1 'polypeptide(L)'
;MTDDQDRSKLLEVIRHFRLIDDTYFNMFMEDNIPCMELFLRLILNNPTLHVESIQTQREVSNIFGRSVRFDVFARNDDGTLCNMEVQRSDKEATPERARFNSCMLDMLTIKKGFTWGEDHLPPACAIFITEHDVLHGGKPIYHISRRIDELGGKIFLDGAQIIYVNASYQDDSPLGLLMRDMFAYSPEKMHYEILANRMKYLKTDRHGVMKMCDLMEKLMEEDRLESFEKGKAAEQQNIVLRLFHKGWKLSDIMDATDWTQDQILSFLHANGIQPAQ
;
A
#
# COMPACT_ATOMS: atom_id res chain seq x y z
N MET A 1 -24.25 24.19 13.01
CA MET A 1 -23.97 24.78 11.68
C MET A 1 -22.64 24.33 11.08
N THR A 2 -21.72 23.73 11.83
CA THR A 2 -20.44 23.21 11.38
C THR A 2 -20.51 21.83 10.72
N ASP A 3 -21.43 20.98 11.15
CA ASP A 3 -21.54 19.58 10.74
C ASP A 3 -22.03 19.40 9.25
N ASP A 4 -22.94 20.20 8.81
CA ASP A 4 -23.51 20.13 7.44
C ASP A 4 -22.56 20.64 6.34
N GLN A 5 -21.75 21.66 6.67
CA GLN A 5 -20.73 22.18 5.75
C GLN A 5 -19.53 21.24 5.59
N ASP A 6 -19.12 20.59 6.68
CA ASP A 6 -18.01 19.66 6.64
C ASP A 6 -18.42 18.37 5.93
N ARG A 7 -19.66 17.90 6.14
CA ARG A 7 -20.23 16.78 5.39
C ARG A 7 -20.36 17.05 3.89
N SER A 8 -20.74 18.27 3.51
CA SER A 8 -20.83 18.65 2.10
C SER A 8 -19.47 18.62 1.41
N LYS A 9 -18.41 19.13 2.07
CA LYS A 9 -17.03 19.04 1.57
C LYS A 9 -16.55 17.60 1.43
N LEU A 10 -16.86 16.76 2.42
CA LEU A 10 -16.50 15.35 2.42
C LEU A 10 -17.12 14.61 1.22
N LEU A 11 -18.41 14.87 0.95
CA LEU A 11 -19.12 14.31 -0.21
C LEU A 11 -18.51 14.77 -1.54
N GLU A 12 -18.02 16.00 -1.62
CA GLU A 12 -17.33 16.51 -2.81
C GLU A 12 -16.00 15.79 -3.03
N VAL A 13 -15.20 15.57 -1.97
CA VAL A 13 -13.98 14.78 -2.04
C VAL A 13 -14.27 13.35 -2.51
N ILE A 14 -15.28 12.68 -1.92
CA ILE A 14 -15.66 11.30 -2.28
C ILE A 14 -16.02 11.20 -3.78
N ARG A 15 -16.65 12.21 -4.36
CA ARG A 15 -17.00 12.22 -5.80
C ARG A 15 -15.77 12.21 -6.70
N HIS A 16 -14.63 12.74 -6.27
CA HIS A 16 -13.41 12.86 -7.05
C HIS A 16 -12.46 11.67 -6.91
N PHE A 17 -12.72 10.75 -5.98
CA PHE A 17 -11.91 9.54 -5.86
C PHE A 17 -11.95 8.67 -7.12
N ARG A 18 -10.82 8.09 -7.44
CA ARG A 18 -10.60 7.14 -8.55
C ARG A 18 -10.04 5.84 -8.00
N LEU A 19 -10.14 4.75 -8.74
CA LEU A 19 -9.56 3.47 -8.32
C LEU A 19 -8.03 3.50 -8.17
N ILE A 20 -7.35 4.43 -8.83
CA ILE A 20 -5.90 4.60 -8.68
C ILE A 20 -5.53 5.26 -7.33
N ASP A 21 -6.48 5.81 -6.59
CA ASP A 21 -6.25 6.37 -5.26
C ASP A 21 -6.30 5.24 -4.22
N ASP A 22 -5.20 4.95 -3.54
CA ASP A 22 -4.98 3.79 -2.66
C ASP A 22 -6.09 3.61 -1.61
N THR A 23 -6.42 4.67 -0.90
CA THR A 23 -7.49 4.69 0.10
C THR A 23 -8.84 4.27 -0.48
N TYR A 24 -9.17 4.80 -1.68
CA TYR A 24 -10.42 4.45 -2.34
C TYR A 24 -10.38 3.01 -2.88
N PHE A 25 -9.24 2.58 -3.41
CA PHE A 25 -9.04 1.21 -3.87
C PHE A 25 -9.28 0.18 -2.77
N ASN A 26 -8.74 0.42 -1.59
CA ASN A 26 -8.91 -0.44 -0.43
C ASN A 26 -10.40 -0.56 -0.03
N MET A 27 -11.11 0.56 0.10
CA MET A 27 -12.55 0.56 0.38
C MET A 27 -13.36 -0.08 -0.74
N PHE A 28 -12.94 0.12 -2.00
CA PHE A 28 -13.60 -0.45 -3.17
C PHE A 28 -13.52 -1.97 -3.19
N MET A 29 -12.38 -2.53 -2.79
CA MET A 29 -12.12 -3.96 -2.73
C MET A 29 -12.64 -4.63 -1.46
N GLU A 30 -12.94 -3.86 -0.40
CA GLU A 30 -13.42 -4.40 0.86
C GLU A 30 -14.67 -5.27 0.64
N ASP A 31 -14.61 -6.55 1.08
CA ASP A 31 -15.67 -7.54 0.94
C ASP A 31 -16.22 -7.70 -0.48
N ASN A 32 -15.38 -7.46 -1.50
CA ASN A 32 -15.83 -7.44 -2.89
C ASN A 32 -15.03 -8.44 -3.76
N ILE A 33 -15.24 -9.72 -3.50
CA ILE A 33 -14.63 -10.82 -4.27
C ILE A 33 -14.82 -10.64 -5.79
N PRO A 34 -16.03 -10.30 -6.32
CA PRO A 34 -16.22 -10.21 -7.77
C PRO A 34 -15.32 -9.16 -8.45
N CYS A 35 -15.09 -8.01 -7.81
CA CYS A 35 -14.19 -7.01 -8.37
C CYS A 35 -12.73 -7.51 -8.34
N MET A 36 -12.29 -8.16 -7.24
CA MET A 36 -10.95 -8.72 -7.15
C MET A 36 -10.70 -9.84 -8.17
N GLU A 37 -11.69 -10.69 -8.41
CA GLU A 37 -11.63 -11.71 -9.46
C GLU A 37 -11.44 -11.10 -10.85
N LEU A 38 -12.16 -10.03 -11.18
CA LEU A 38 -11.97 -9.32 -12.45
C LEU A 38 -10.53 -8.85 -12.61
N PHE A 39 -9.97 -8.19 -11.60
CA PHE A 39 -8.59 -7.73 -11.63
C PHE A 39 -7.61 -8.88 -11.83
N LEU A 40 -7.71 -9.93 -11.01
CA LEU A 40 -6.80 -11.06 -11.08
C LEU A 40 -6.96 -11.85 -12.39
N ARG A 41 -8.17 -12.05 -12.90
CA ARG A 41 -8.40 -12.72 -14.19
C ARG A 41 -7.73 -11.98 -15.34
N LEU A 42 -7.80 -10.66 -15.36
CA LEU A 42 -7.18 -9.85 -16.42
C LEU A 42 -5.67 -9.77 -16.28
N ILE A 43 -5.16 -9.56 -15.08
CA ILE A 43 -3.71 -9.41 -14.82
C ILE A 43 -2.99 -10.74 -15.00
N LEU A 44 -3.54 -11.85 -14.49
CA LEU A 44 -2.94 -13.18 -14.57
C LEU A 44 -3.32 -13.92 -15.87
N ASN A 45 -4.12 -13.30 -16.73
CA ASN A 45 -4.65 -13.91 -17.95
C ASN A 45 -5.27 -15.29 -17.70
N ASN A 46 -6.03 -15.43 -16.61
CA ASN A 46 -6.70 -16.66 -16.22
C ASN A 46 -8.22 -16.40 -16.05
N PRO A 47 -9.04 -16.64 -17.07
CA PRO A 47 -10.48 -16.32 -17.04
C PRO A 47 -11.28 -17.22 -16.08
N THR A 48 -10.73 -18.34 -15.67
CA THR A 48 -11.39 -19.30 -14.78
C THR A 48 -10.95 -19.17 -13.32
N LEU A 49 -10.11 -18.17 -13.01
CA LEU A 49 -9.64 -17.93 -11.65
C LEU A 49 -10.81 -17.57 -10.74
N HIS A 50 -10.84 -18.18 -9.56
CA HIS A 50 -11.77 -17.85 -8.48
C HIS A 50 -11.01 -17.41 -7.24
N VAL A 51 -11.55 -16.42 -6.54
CA VAL A 51 -11.02 -15.90 -5.29
C VAL A 51 -11.81 -16.50 -4.13
N GLU A 52 -11.10 -17.22 -3.24
CA GLU A 52 -11.68 -17.81 -2.05
C GLU A 52 -11.95 -16.75 -0.97
N SER A 53 -10.99 -15.86 -0.78
CA SER A 53 -11.07 -14.83 0.27
C SER A 53 -10.28 -13.59 -0.09
N ILE A 54 -10.70 -12.45 0.48
CA ILE A 54 -10.07 -11.15 0.33
C ILE A 54 -9.95 -10.48 1.71
N GLN A 55 -8.88 -9.77 1.93
CA GLN A 55 -8.67 -8.92 3.11
C GLN A 55 -7.98 -7.63 2.68
N THR A 56 -8.57 -6.49 3.01
CA THR A 56 -7.96 -5.19 2.77
C THR A 56 -7.17 -4.74 4.00
N GLN A 57 -6.14 -3.94 3.78
CA GLN A 57 -5.28 -3.38 4.84
C GLN A 57 -4.73 -4.45 5.79
N ARG A 58 -4.37 -5.62 5.24
CA ARG A 58 -3.87 -6.74 6.04
C ARG A 58 -2.47 -6.46 6.56
N GLU A 59 -2.35 -6.34 7.87
CA GLU A 59 -1.04 -6.22 8.51
C GLU A 59 -0.35 -7.59 8.64
N VAL A 60 0.92 -7.64 8.23
CA VAL A 60 1.81 -8.77 8.41
C VAL A 60 2.97 -8.32 9.28
N SER A 61 2.91 -8.70 10.54
CA SER A 61 3.89 -8.28 11.54
C SER A 61 5.21 -9.01 11.37
N ASN A 62 6.30 -8.24 11.44
CA ASN A 62 7.65 -8.77 11.52
C ASN A 62 8.26 -8.37 12.87
N ILE A 63 8.37 -9.33 13.79
CA ILE A 63 8.90 -9.12 15.13
C ILE A 63 10.38 -8.71 15.18
N PHE A 64 11.12 -8.89 14.09
CA PHE A 64 12.54 -8.58 13.99
C PHE A 64 12.85 -7.33 13.16
N GLY A 65 11.83 -6.68 12.58
CA GLY A 65 12.04 -5.54 11.70
C GLY A 65 10.75 -4.88 11.22
N ARG A 66 10.81 -4.30 10.02
CA ARG A 66 9.67 -3.60 9.43
C ARG A 66 8.54 -4.57 9.10
N SER A 67 7.37 -4.33 9.64
CA SER A 67 6.12 -4.97 9.21
C SER A 67 5.66 -4.43 7.85
N VAL A 68 4.77 -5.14 7.19
CA VAL A 68 4.10 -4.69 5.96
C VAL A 68 2.59 -4.67 6.19
N ARG A 69 1.93 -3.71 5.56
CA ARG A 69 0.48 -3.68 5.45
C ARG A 69 0.15 -3.80 3.96
N PHE A 70 -0.45 -4.91 3.59
CA PHE A 70 -0.92 -5.16 2.23
C PHE A 70 -2.20 -4.39 1.97
N ASP A 71 -2.27 -3.68 0.83
CA ASP A 71 -3.48 -2.96 0.45
C ASP A 71 -4.62 -3.95 0.26
N VAL A 72 -4.47 -4.91 -0.63
CA VAL A 72 -5.46 -5.97 -0.85
C VAL A 72 -4.74 -7.32 -0.92
N PHE A 73 -5.05 -8.18 0.04
CA PHE A 73 -4.60 -9.57 0.06
C PHE A 73 -5.73 -10.47 -0.40
N ALA A 74 -5.46 -11.39 -1.32
CA ALA A 74 -6.41 -12.40 -1.77
C ALA A 74 -5.79 -13.80 -1.75
N ARG A 75 -6.65 -14.79 -1.52
CA ARG A 75 -6.34 -16.21 -1.73
C ARG A 75 -7.24 -16.74 -2.81
N ASN A 76 -6.65 -17.38 -3.81
CA ASN A 76 -7.39 -18.06 -4.86
C ASN A 76 -7.77 -19.49 -4.43
N ASP A 77 -8.71 -20.10 -5.13
CA ASP A 77 -9.18 -21.48 -4.90
C ASP A 77 -8.10 -22.57 -5.14
N ASP A 78 -7.09 -22.27 -5.96
CA ASP A 78 -5.89 -23.09 -6.14
C ASP A 78 -4.84 -22.93 -5.03
N GLY A 79 -5.12 -22.09 -4.03
CA GLY A 79 -4.25 -21.79 -2.91
C GLY A 79 -3.25 -20.66 -3.17
N THR A 80 -3.15 -20.12 -4.39
CA THR A 80 -2.26 -19.01 -4.72
C THR A 80 -2.56 -17.77 -3.86
N LEU A 81 -1.51 -17.18 -3.29
CA LEU A 81 -1.60 -15.95 -2.51
C LEU A 81 -1.28 -14.75 -3.37
N CYS A 82 -2.16 -13.78 -3.40
CA CYS A 82 -1.96 -12.54 -4.13
C CYS A 82 -1.98 -11.35 -3.18
N ASN A 83 -0.97 -10.48 -3.29
CA ASN A 83 -1.01 -9.13 -2.75
C ASN A 83 -1.12 -8.15 -3.91
N MET A 84 -2.08 -7.23 -3.87
CA MET A 84 -2.25 -6.18 -4.87
C MET A 84 -2.11 -4.82 -4.21
N GLU A 85 -1.16 -4.04 -4.69
CA GLU A 85 -0.82 -2.69 -4.25
C GLU A 85 -1.14 -1.71 -5.38
N VAL A 86 -1.74 -0.57 -5.04
CA VAL A 86 -1.93 0.54 -5.97
C VAL A 86 -1.01 1.68 -5.57
N GLN A 87 -0.15 2.13 -6.49
CA GLN A 87 0.90 3.11 -6.18
C GLN A 87 0.87 4.28 -7.15
N ARG A 88 0.61 5.47 -6.63
CA ARG A 88 0.65 6.73 -7.41
C ARG A 88 2.05 7.34 -7.45
N SER A 89 2.86 7.04 -6.43
CA SER A 89 4.24 7.52 -6.35
C SER A 89 5.20 6.45 -6.85
N ASP A 90 6.06 6.79 -7.83
CA ASP A 90 7.10 5.89 -8.34
C ASP A 90 8.06 5.43 -7.23
N LYS A 91 8.28 6.28 -6.22
CA LYS A 91 9.13 5.98 -5.07
C LYS A 91 8.58 4.86 -4.18
N GLU A 92 7.28 4.61 -4.26
CA GLU A 92 6.59 3.58 -3.48
C GLU A 92 6.52 2.22 -4.19
N ALA A 93 6.96 2.13 -5.46
CA ALA A 93 6.93 0.92 -6.27
C ALA A 93 8.34 0.41 -6.62
N THR A 94 9.28 0.49 -5.69
CA THR A 94 10.67 0.04 -5.95
C THR A 94 10.78 -1.49 -6.04
N PRO A 95 11.77 -2.03 -6.79
CA PRO A 95 12.04 -3.47 -6.84
C PRO A 95 12.29 -4.09 -5.46
N GLU A 96 12.93 -3.34 -4.54
CA GLU A 96 13.21 -3.79 -3.18
C GLU A 96 11.91 -3.97 -2.38
N ARG A 97 10.97 -3.02 -2.50
CA ARG A 97 9.66 -3.14 -1.85
C ARG A 97 8.86 -4.30 -2.41
N ALA A 98 8.86 -4.47 -3.73
CA ALA A 98 8.17 -5.59 -4.36
C ALA A 98 8.73 -6.95 -3.92
N ARG A 99 10.08 -7.06 -3.84
CA ARG A 99 10.75 -8.25 -3.30
C ARG A 99 10.39 -8.49 -1.84
N PHE A 100 10.37 -7.43 -1.01
CA PHE A 100 10.00 -7.53 0.40
C PHE A 100 8.55 -8.00 0.56
N ASN A 101 7.60 -7.43 -0.18
CA ASN A 101 6.20 -7.85 -0.16
C ASN A 101 6.05 -9.32 -0.57
N SER A 102 6.79 -9.77 -1.61
CA SER A 102 6.81 -11.18 -2.02
C SER A 102 7.30 -12.11 -0.90
N CYS A 103 8.37 -11.75 -0.20
CA CYS A 103 8.86 -12.53 0.95
C CYS A 103 7.85 -12.56 2.11
N MET A 104 7.13 -11.46 2.34
CA MET A 104 6.13 -11.39 3.41
C MET A 104 4.88 -12.24 3.09
N LEU A 105 4.56 -12.49 1.81
CA LEU A 105 3.53 -13.45 1.42
C LEU A 105 3.91 -14.88 1.85
N ASP A 106 5.17 -15.30 1.64
CA ASP A 106 5.66 -16.61 2.05
C ASP A 106 5.58 -16.78 3.58
N MET A 107 5.90 -15.73 4.33
CA MET A 107 5.83 -15.75 5.80
C MET A 107 4.42 -16.02 6.35
N LEU A 108 3.37 -15.73 5.59
CA LEU A 108 1.99 -16.02 6.01
C LEU A 108 1.67 -17.52 6.04
N THR A 109 2.45 -18.31 5.35
CA THR A 109 2.18 -19.76 5.17
C THR A 109 3.13 -20.64 5.97
N ILE A 110 4.37 -20.18 6.21
CA ILE A 110 5.35 -20.94 6.98
C ILE A 110 4.96 -20.92 8.46
N LYS A 111 4.62 -22.08 9.01
CA LYS A 111 4.28 -22.27 10.42
C LYS A 111 5.39 -23.05 11.13
N LYS A 112 5.38 -22.99 12.46
CA LYS A 112 6.26 -23.83 13.27
C LYS A 112 5.99 -25.32 12.95
N GLY A 113 7.06 -26.04 12.59
CA GLY A 113 6.97 -27.46 12.18
C GLY A 113 6.91 -27.66 10.67
N PHE A 114 6.98 -26.60 9.85
CA PHE A 114 7.10 -26.71 8.39
C PHE A 114 8.36 -27.50 8.00
N THR A 115 8.20 -28.52 7.17
CA THR A 115 9.27 -29.44 6.74
C THR A 115 9.52 -29.30 5.24
N TRP A 116 10.71 -28.82 4.86
CA TRP A 116 11.09 -28.71 3.45
C TRP A 116 11.11 -30.04 2.76
N GLY A 117 10.45 -30.13 1.59
CA GLY A 117 10.34 -31.36 0.79
C GLY A 117 9.08 -32.19 1.08
N GLU A 118 8.44 -31.99 2.23
CA GLU A 118 7.15 -32.59 2.59
C GLU A 118 6.03 -31.58 2.47
N ASP A 119 6.20 -30.41 3.07
CA ASP A 119 5.29 -29.27 2.93
C ASP A 119 5.66 -28.42 1.71
N HIS A 120 4.67 -27.78 1.11
CA HIS A 120 4.85 -26.91 -0.04
C HIS A 120 4.38 -25.50 0.26
N LEU A 121 5.18 -24.51 -0.15
CA LEU A 121 4.71 -23.13 -0.20
C LEU A 121 3.70 -23.00 -1.35
N PRO A 122 2.54 -22.39 -1.11
CA PRO A 122 1.64 -22.05 -2.21
C PRO A 122 2.30 -21.04 -3.14
N PRO A 123 1.92 -20.99 -4.41
CA PRO A 123 2.36 -19.93 -5.28
C PRO A 123 2.00 -18.54 -4.70
N ALA A 124 2.89 -17.58 -4.90
CA ALA A 124 2.72 -16.23 -4.37
C ALA A 124 2.94 -15.17 -5.46
N CYS A 125 2.04 -14.19 -5.54
CA CYS A 125 2.08 -13.12 -6.53
C CYS A 125 1.97 -11.76 -5.85
N ALA A 126 3.05 -10.96 -5.94
CA ALA A 126 3.03 -9.56 -5.53
C ALA A 126 2.75 -8.67 -6.76
N ILE A 127 1.60 -8.01 -6.79
CA ILE A 127 1.12 -7.20 -7.91
C ILE A 127 1.18 -5.73 -7.52
N PHE A 128 1.85 -4.91 -8.34
CA PHE A 128 1.91 -3.46 -8.22
C PHE A 128 1.22 -2.82 -9.42
N ILE A 129 0.10 -2.14 -9.19
CA ILE A 129 -0.55 -1.29 -10.20
C ILE A 129 -0.01 0.11 -9.99
N THR A 130 0.76 0.62 -10.96
CA THR A 130 1.43 1.92 -10.84
C THR A 130 0.80 2.96 -11.76
N GLU A 131 0.65 4.20 -11.27
CA GLU A 131 0.08 5.30 -12.08
C GLU A 131 0.93 5.57 -13.32
N HIS A 132 2.26 5.42 -13.20
CA HIS A 132 3.22 5.61 -14.30
C HIS A 132 3.99 4.32 -14.58
N ASP A 133 4.68 4.28 -15.74
CA ASP A 133 5.57 3.17 -16.11
C ASP A 133 6.89 3.25 -15.36
N VAL A 134 6.94 2.70 -14.15
CA VAL A 134 8.14 2.72 -13.27
C VAL A 134 9.31 1.90 -13.80
N LEU A 135 9.09 1.00 -14.75
CA LEU A 135 10.15 0.20 -15.39
C LEU A 135 10.59 0.74 -16.76
N HIS A 136 9.94 1.82 -17.23
CA HIS A 136 10.28 2.57 -18.46
C HIS A 136 10.39 1.72 -19.73
N GLY A 137 9.72 0.57 -19.80
CA GLY A 137 9.74 -0.35 -20.95
C GLY A 137 8.60 -0.12 -21.95
N GLY A 138 7.66 0.79 -21.67
CA GLY A 138 6.50 1.08 -22.52
C GLY A 138 5.53 -0.09 -22.65
N LYS A 139 5.48 -1.01 -21.69
CA LYS A 139 4.59 -2.18 -21.73
C LYS A 139 3.40 -2.02 -20.77
N PRO A 140 2.26 -2.66 -21.08
CA PRO A 140 1.11 -2.65 -20.20
C PRO A 140 1.32 -3.42 -18.89
N ILE A 141 2.18 -4.46 -18.95
CA ILE A 141 2.43 -5.37 -17.82
C ILE A 141 3.84 -5.93 -17.91
N TYR A 142 4.46 -6.15 -16.77
CA TYR A 142 5.80 -6.75 -16.63
C TYR A 142 5.71 -7.90 -15.64
N HIS A 143 6.20 -9.07 -16.07
CA HIS A 143 6.30 -10.26 -15.24
C HIS A 143 7.75 -10.47 -14.83
N ILE A 144 8.04 -10.48 -13.55
CA ILE A 144 9.37 -10.66 -12.99
C ILE A 144 9.44 -12.03 -12.33
N SER A 145 10.38 -12.86 -12.80
CA SER A 145 10.65 -14.20 -12.29
C SER A 145 12.15 -14.42 -12.15
N ARG A 146 12.54 -15.34 -11.27
CA ARG A 146 13.94 -15.75 -11.11
C ARG A 146 14.35 -16.68 -12.23
N ARG A 147 15.62 -16.61 -12.65
CA ARG A 147 16.17 -17.40 -13.75
C ARG A 147 17.50 -18.04 -13.36
N ILE A 148 17.81 -19.15 -13.99
CA ILE A 148 19.08 -19.88 -13.84
C ILE A 148 19.97 -19.47 -15.01
N ASP A 149 20.98 -18.66 -14.76
CA ASP A 149 21.84 -18.07 -15.79
C ASP A 149 22.65 -19.14 -16.55
N GLU A 150 23.17 -20.14 -15.83
CA GLU A 150 23.96 -21.24 -16.40
C GLU A 150 23.12 -22.19 -17.29
N LEU A 151 21.79 -22.11 -17.19
CA LEU A 151 20.86 -22.86 -18.04
C LEU A 151 20.22 -21.99 -19.12
N GLY A 152 20.92 -20.95 -19.58
CA GLY A 152 20.45 -20.07 -20.65
C GLY A 152 19.22 -19.23 -20.28
N GLY A 153 19.09 -18.89 -19.01
CA GLY A 153 17.98 -18.06 -18.50
C GLY A 153 16.69 -18.87 -18.30
N LYS A 154 16.77 -20.17 -18.08
CA LYS A 154 15.61 -21.01 -17.72
C LYS A 154 14.93 -20.50 -16.45
N ILE A 155 13.61 -20.41 -16.46
CA ILE A 155 12.85 -19.97 -15.28
C ILE A 155 13.11 -20.92 -14.11
N PHE A 156 13.41 -20.36 -12.93
CA PHE A 156 13.48 -21.06 -11.67
C PHE A 156 12.06 -21.16 -11.10
N LEU A 157 11.48 -22.34 -11.18
CA LEU A 157 10.07 -22.59 -10.84
C LEU A 157 9.87 -22.69 -9.30
N ASP A 158 10.04 -21.58 -8.60
CA ASP A 158 9.88 -21.50 -7.15
C ASP A 158 8.47 -21.05 -6.70
N GLY A 159 7.57 -20.79 -7.65
CA GLY A 159 6.19 -20.38 -7.37
C GLY A 159 6.02 -18.90 -7.03
N ALA A 160 7.11 -18.11 -6.89
CA ALA A 160 7.03 -16.70 -6.57
C ALA A 160 7.08 -15.83 -7.84
N GLN A 161 6.17 -14.87 -7.93
CA GLN A 161 6.07 -13.93 -9.05
C GLN A 161 5.87 -12.49 -8.55
N ILE A 162 6.50 -11.53 -9.23
CA ILE A 162 6.21 -10.12 -9.05
C ILE A 162 5.67 -9.59 -10.39
N ILE A 163 4.58 -8.82 -10.33
CA ILE A 163 3.95 -8.24 -11.51
C ILE A 163 3.82 -6.73 -11.31
N TYR A 164 4.28 -5.98 -12.33
CA TYR A 164 3.98 -4.55 -12.42
C TYR A 164 2.97 -4.33 -13.55
N VAL A 165 1.90 -3.62 -13.24
CA VAL A 165 0.87 -3.20 -14.19
C VAL A 165 0.96 -1.70 -14.35
N ASN A 166 1.22 -1.26 -15.57
CA ASN A 166 1.33 0.15 -15.92
C ASN A 166 -0.05 0.74 -16.23
N ALA A 167 -0.63 1.48 -15.30
CA ALA A 167 -1.95 2.07 -15.48
C ALA A 167 -2.00 3.21 -16.50
N SER A 168 -0.85 3.79 -16.87
CA SER A 168 -0.79 4.77 -17.96
C SER A 168 -0.98 4.14 -19.35
N TYR A 169 -0.88 2.82 -19.47
CA TYR A 169 -1.09 2.11 -20.72
C TYR A 169 -2.59 1.76 -20.89
N GLN A 170 -3.28 2.53 -21.73
CA GLN A 170 -4.74 2.53 -21.85
C GLN A 170 -5.21 2.28 -23.28
N ASP A 171 -4.89 1.08 -23.82
CA ASP A 171 -5.36 0.63 -25.13
C ASP A 171 -6.76 -0.01 -25.06
N ASP A 172 -7.24 -0.56 -26.18
CA ASP A 172 -8.54 -1.21 -26.26
C ASP A 172 -8.51 -2.70 -25.84
N SER A 173 -7.38 -3.19 -25.31
CA SER A 173 -7.33 -4.52 -24.72
C SER A 173 -8.13 -4.58 -23.42
N PRO A 174 -8.55 -5.79 -22.98
CA PRO A 174 -9.25 -5.92 -21.70
C PRO A 174 -8.47 -5.31 -20.52
N LEU A 175 -7.14 -5.47 -20.48
CA LEU A 175 -6.31 -4.86 -19.44
C LEU A 175 -6.25 -3.33 -19.60
N GLY A 176 -6.12 -2.82 -20.82
CA GLY A 176 -6.12 -1.38 -21.11
C GLY A 176 -7.44 -0.70 -20.73
N LEU A 177 -8.57 -1.37 -20.97
CA LEU A 177 -9.89 -0.89 -20.52
C LEU A 177 -9.99 -0.86 -18.98
N LEU A 178 -9.45 -1.89 -18.30
CA LEU A 178 -9.36 -1.88 -16.84
C LEU A 178 -8.51 -0.69 -16.35
N MET A 179 -7.38 -0.42 -17.00
CA MET A 179 -6.53 0.72 -16.66
C MET A 179 -7.23 2.07 -16.90
N ARG A 180 -8.07 2.19 -17.93
CA ARG A 180 -8.96 3.37 -18.08
C ARG A 180 -9.93 3.51 -16.91
N ASP A 181 -10.51 2.42 -16.45
CA ASP A 181 -11.43 2.41 -15.32
C ASP A 181 -10.72 2.82 -14.01
N MET A 182 -9.43 2.55 -13.86
CA MET A 182 -8.64 3.02 -12.71
C MET A 182 -8.65 4.55 -12.56
N PHE A 183 -8.80 5.30 -13.66
CA PHE A 183 -8.84 6.77 -13.66
C PHE A 183 -10.26 7.34 -13.76
N ALA A 184 -11.28 6.49 -13.91
CA ALA A 184 -12.66 6.95 -13.95
C ALA A 184 -13.09 7.45 -12.55
N TYR A 185 -13.78 8.60 -12.51
CA TYR A 185 -14.35 9.17 -11.29
C TYR A 185 -15.88 9.10 -11.27
N SER A 186 -16.51 8.57 -12.33
CA SER A 186 -17.95 8.32 -12.38
C SER A 186 -18.27 6.96 -12.98
N PRO A 187 -19.34 6.28 -12.50
CA PRO A 187 -19.72 4.94 -12.96
C PRO A 187 -20.01 4.88 -14.47
N GLU A 188 -20.54 5.95 -15.04
CA GLU A 188 -20.94 6.02 -16.46
C GLU A 188 -19.75 6.00 -17.41
N LYS A 189 -18.53 6.27 -16.89
CA LYS A 189 -17.28 6.29 -17.66
C LYS A 189 -16.54 4.96 -17.60
N MET A 190 -17.02 4.00 -16.80
CA MET A 190 -16.37 2.71 -16.63
C MET A 190 -16.79 1.73 -17.71
N HIS A 191 -15.85 0.90 -18.15
CA HIS A 191 -16.05 -0.14 -19.16
C HIS A 191 -16.58 -1.45 -18.55
N TYR A 192 -16.17 -1.73 -17.29
CA TYR A 192 -16.61 -2.94 -16.60
C TYR A 192 -17.81 -2.64 -15.69
N GLU A 193 -18.96 -3.22 -16.02
CA GLU A 193 -20.23 -3.01 -15.29
C GLU A 193 -20.09 -3.34 -13.79
N ILE A 194 -19.32 -4.38 -13.45
CA ILE A 194 -19.12 -4.78 -12.06
C ILE A 194 -18.39 -3.68 -11.26
N LEU A 195 -17.42 -2.99 -11.87
CA LEU A 195 -16.73 -1.85 -11.26
C LEU A 195 -17.65 -0.63 -11.21
N ALA A 196 -18.40 -0.36 -12.27
CA ALA A 196 -19.38 0.72 -12.32
C ALA A 196 -20.43 0.59 -11.21
N ASN A 197 -20.98 -0.61 -11.01
CA ASN A 197 -21.94 -0.89 -9.96
C ASN A 197 -21.37 -0.68 -8.56
N ARG A 198 -20.11 -1.12 -8.30
CA ARG A 198 -19.44 -0.89 -7.02
C ARG A 198 -19.15 0.60 -6.79
N MET A 199 -18.67 1.32 -7.81
CA MET A 199 -18.45 2.77 -7.73
C MET A 199 -19.77 3.50 -7.44
N LYS A 200 -20.85 3.15 -8.14
CA LYS A 200 -22.18 3.71 -7.88
C LYS A 200 -22.62 3.47 -6.43
N TYR A 201 -22.45 2.26 -5.91
CA TYR A 201 -22.75 1.97 -4.52
C TYR A 201 -21.98 2.88 -3.57
N LEU A 202 -20.65 2.99 -3.71
CA LEU A 202 -19.80 3.77 -2.80
C LEU A 202 -20.04 5.29 -2.89
N LYS A 203 -20.44 5.81 -4.07
CA LYS A 203 -20.57 7.25 -4.31
C LYS A 203 -22.00 7.78 -4.26
N THR A 204 -23.03 6.92 -4.40
CA THR A 204 -24.42 7.38 -4.49
C THR A 204 -25.40 6.64 -3.59
N ASP A 205 -25.10 5.39 -3.20
CA ASP A 205 -25.95 4.67 -2.25
C ASP A 205 -25.74 5.19 -0.83
N ARG A 206 -26.81 5.30 -0.06
CA ARG A 206 -26.75 5.85 1.31
C ARG A 206 -25.77 5.10 2.21
N HIS A 207 -25.75 3.76 2.16
CA HIS A 207 -24.87 2.96 3.03
C HIS A 207 -23.42 3.01 2.54
N GLY A 208 -23.21 2.97 1.21
CA GLY A 208 -21.87 3.09 0.64
C GLY A 208 -21.23 4.45 0.93
N VAL A 209 -22.01 5.53 0.75
CA VAL A 209 -21.56 6.89 1.08
C VAL A 209 -21.26 7.03 2.57
N MET A 210 -22.08 6.44 3.45
CA MET A 210 -21.82 6.44 4.88
C MET A 210 -20.49 5.76 5.22
N LYS A 211 -20.24 4.55 4.67
CA LYS A 211 -18.94 3.86 4.82
C LYS A 211 -17.76 4.73 4.37
N MET A 212 -17.90 5.44 3.24
CA MET A 212 -16.87 6.36 2.76
C MET A 212 -16.66 7.55 3.69
N CYS A 213 -17.73 8.13 4.25
CA CYS A 213 -17.62 9.21 5.21
C CYS A 213 -16.89 8.75 6.48
N ASP A 214 -17.29 7.61 7.05
CA ASP A 214 -16.66 7.05 8.26
C ASP A 214 -15.16 6.78 8.06
N LEU A 215 -14.78 6.28 6.88
CA LEU A 215 -13.37 6.08 6.51
C LEU A 215 -12.61 7.42 6.46
N MET A 216 -13.18 8.42 5.78
CA MET A 216 -12.56 9.72 5.65
C MET A 216 -12.39 10.43 6.99
N GLU A 217 -13.40 10.37 7.85
CA GLU A 217 -13.32 10.92 9.21
C GLU A 217 -12.20 10.25 10.02
N LYS A 218 -12.08 8.93 9.93
CA LYS A 218 -11.00 8.18 10.58
C LYS A 218 -9.63 8.60 10.07
N LEU A 219 -9.45 8.71 8.75
CA LEU A 219 -8.18 9.14 8.16
C LEU A 219 -7.82 10.59 8.54
N MET A 220 -8.79 11.48 8.54
CA MET A 220 -8.57 12.87 8.98
C MET A 220 -8.15 12.94 10.45
N GLU A 221 -8.69 12.09 11.32
CA GLU A 221 -8.28 12.03 12.72
C GLU A 221 -6.88 11.41 12.87
N GLU A 222 -6.55 10.35 12.12
CA GLU A 222 -5.21 9.78 12.08
C GLU A 222 -4.17 10.81 11.61
N ASP A 223 -4.45 11.53 10.52
CA ASP A 223 -3.58 12.59 10.00
C ASP A 223 -3.40 13.75 11.01
N ARG A 224 -4.48 14.09 11.73
CA ARG A 224 -4.44 15.12 12.78
C ARG A 224 -3.55 14.70 13.92
N LEU A 225 -3.67 13.46 14.38
CA LEU A 225 -2.86 12.89 15.47
C LEU A 225 -1.38 12.80 15.04
N GLU A 226 -1.11 12.32 13.84
CA GLU A 226 0.25 12.23 13.31
C GLU A 226 0.90 13.62 13.14
N SER A 227 0.15 14.59 12.65
CA SER A 227 0.61 15.97 12.51
C SER A 227 0.88 16.61 13.88
N PHE A 228 0.05 16.32 14.89
CA PHE A 228 0.25 16.78 16.25
C PHE A 228 1.52 16.18 16.87
N GLU A 229 1.74 14.87 16.73
CA GLU A 229 2.95 14.20 17.23
C GLU A 229 4.22 14.68 16.51
N LYS A 230 4.16 14.87 15.19
CA LYS A 230 5.27 15.46 14.42
C LYS A 230 5.58 16.89 14.87
N GLY A 231 4.54 17.70 15.10
CA GLY A 231 4.68 19.06 15.59
C GLY A 231 5.32 19.08 16.98
N LYS A 232 4.87 18.23 17.89
CA LYS A 232 5.44 18.08 19.23
C LYS A 232 6.90 17.65 19.20
N ALA A 233 7.23 16.67 18.36
CA ALA A 233 8.61 16.20 18.20
C ALA A 233 9.52 17.31 17.63
N ALA A 234 9.05 18.05 16.62
CA ALA A 234 9.78 19.16 16.04
C ALA A 234 10.01 20.29 17.06
N GLU A 235 9.03 20.60 17.91
CA GLU A 235 9.17 21.59 18.97
C GLU A 235 10.22 21.15 20.01
N GLN A 236 10.18 19.89 20.46
CA GLN A 236 11.19 19.34 21.38
C GLN A 236 12.59 19.41 20.76
N GLN A 237 12.76 19.03 19.49
CA GLN A 237 14.03 19.14 18.77
C GLN A 237 14.53 20.58 18.74
N ASN A 238 13.66 21.54 18.46
CA ASN A 238 14.01 22.97 18.47
C ASN A 238 14.41 23.47 19.87
N ILE A 239 13.78 22.96 20.93
CA ILE A 239 14.13 23.27 22.32
C ILE A 239 15.54 22.76 22.60
N VAL A 240 15.86 21.49 22.27
CA VAL A 240 17.19 20.90 22.44
C VAL A 240 18.27 21.75 21.76
N LEU A 241 18.09 22.09 20.46
CA LEU A 241 19.03 22.92 19.72
C LEU A 241 19.22 24.28 20.36
N ARG A 242 18.13 24.95 20.72
CA ARG A 242 18.17 26.29 21.32
C ARG A 242 18.87 26.30 22.68
N LEU A 243 18.63 25.31 23.55
CA LEU A 243 19.28 25.20 24.86
C LEU A 243 20.75 24.86 24.71
N PHE A 244 21.08 23.93 23.80
CA PHE A 244 22.47 23.57 23.49
C PHE A 244 23.27 24.77 22.97
N HIS A 245 22.73 25.55 22.02
CA HIS A 245 23.38 26.76 21.50
C HIS A 245 23.51 27.87 22.56
N LYS A 246 22.70 27.86 23.60
CA LYS A 246 22.83 28.76 24.75
C LYS A 246 23.89 28.30 25.76
N GLY A 247 24.54 27.17 25.51
CA GLY A 247 25.60 26.62 26.38
C GLY A 247 25.08 25.89 27.64
N TRP A 248 23.81 25.43 27.62
CA TRP A 248 23.28 24.63 28.71
C TRP A 248 23.97 23.26 28.80
N LYS A 249 24.12 22.75 30.03
CA LYS A 249 24.67 21.39 30.23
C LYS A 249 23.67 20.35 29.75
N LEU A 250 24.20 19.18 29.33
CA LEU A 250 23.33 18.07 28.89
C LEU A 250 22.33 17.65 29.95
N SER A 251 22.72 17.61 31.25
CA SER A 251 21.82 17.35 32.36
C SER A 251 20.62 18.28 32.42
N ASP A 252 20.85 19.57 32.19
CA ASP A 252 19.81 20.61 32.28
C ASP A 252 18.87 20.53 31.06
N ILE A 253 19.41 20.12 29.89
CA ILE A 253 18.62 19.87 28.68
C ILE A 253 17.75 18.60 28.85
N MET A 254 18.31 17.55 29.48
CA MET A 254 17.54 16.35 29.80
C MET A 254 16.34 16.68 30.70
N ASP A 255 16.58 17.45 31.76
CA ASP A 255 15.51 17.86 32.70
C ASP A 255 14.45 18.74 32.05
N ALA A 256 14.84 19.55 31.05
CA ALA A 256 13.92 20.45 30.34
C ALA A 256 13.13 19.79 29.20
N THR A 257 13.56 18.60 28.72
CA THR A 257 12.98 17.98 27.50
C THR A 257 12.47 16.56 27.74
N ASP A 258 12.72 15.96 28.88
CA ASP A 258 12.48 14.55 29.20
C ASP A 258 13.22 13.58 28.25
N TRP A 259 14.21 14.05 27.50
CA TRP A 259 15.03 13.22 26.63
C TRP A 259 16.21 12.61 27.40
N THR A 260 16.54 11.38 27.08
CA THR A 260 17.76 10.75 27.58
C THR A 260 19.00 11.39 26.95
N GLN A 261 20.14 11.23 27.62
CA GLN A 261 21.43 11.71 27.09
C GLN A 261 21.72 11.14 25.70
N ASP A 262 21.45 9.84 25.49
CA ASP A 262 21.69 9.18 24.21
C ASP A 262 20.79 9.73 23.10
N GLN A 263 19.54 10.07 23.40
CA GLN A 263 18.63 10.72 22.46
C GLN A 263 19.13 12.10 22.05
N ILE A 264 19.56 12.92 23.02
CA ILE A 264 20.11 14.26 22.76
C ILE A 264 21.38 14.15 21.91
N LEU A 265 22.32 13.30 22.29
CA LEU A 265 23.59 13.12 21.56
C LEU A 265 23.36 12.61 20.14
N SER A 266 22.51 11.60 19.97
CA SER A 266 22.14 11.07 18.64
C SER A 266 21.51 12.13 17.75
N PHE A 267 20.63 12.94 18.30
CA PHE A 267 19.99 14.04 17.57
C PHE A 267 20.99 15.14 17.18
N LEU A 268 21.87 15.58 18.11
CA LEU A 268 22.92 16.56 17.83
C LEU A 268 23.89 16.06 16.74
N HIS A 269 24.34 14.80 16.83
CA HIS A 269 25.19 14.19 15.81
C HIS A 269 24.51 14.13 14.43
N ALA A 270 23.22 13.77 14.37
CA ALA A 270 22.45 13.76 13.13
C ALA A 270 22.34 15.16 12.48
N ASN A 271 22.44 16.22 13.29
CA ASN A 271 22.46 17.62 12.81
C ASN A 271 23.89 18.17 12.62
N GLY A 272 24.93 17.32 12.63
CA GLY A 272 26.33 17.72 12.41
C GLY A 272 26.97 18.46 13.59
N ILE A 273 26.36 18.42 14.78
CA ILE A 273 26.82 19.08 15.98
C ILE A 273 27.56 18.05 16.86
N GLN A 274 28.84 18.32 17.13
CA GLN A 274 29.62 17.53 18.09
C GLN A 274 29.66 18.25 19.45
N PRO A 275 29.03 17.72 20.50
CA PRO A 275 29.16 18.25 21.84
C PRO A 275 30.61 18.15 22.27
N ALA A 276 31.18 19.25 22.78
CA ALA A 276 32.49 19.19 23.45
C ALA A 276 32.39 18.24 24.65
N GLN A 277 33.41 17.34 24.77
CA GLN A 277 33.50 16.39 25.88
C GLN A 277 33.56 17.08 27.23
#